data_63b9b03d65c1fe1bd616e493e5dfddc8
#
_entry.id   63b9b03d65c1fe1bd616e493e5dfddc8
#
_cell.length_a   1.000
_cell.length_b   1.000
_cell.length_c   1.000
_cell.angle_alpha   90.00
_cell.angle_beta   90.00
_cell.angle_gamma   90.00
#
_symmetry.space_group_name_H-M   'P 1'
#
loop_
_entity.id
_entity.type
_entity.pdbx_description
1 polymer ?
#
loop_
_entity_poly.entity_id
_entity_poly.type
_entity_poly.pdbx_seq_one_letter_code
_entity_poly.pdbx_strand_id
1 'polypeptide(L)'
;FYAGQTFGLGQVNPLTALELSDLVSSTSGIPKLDEKDAGGVYKAIMDPDLSLAFVAASIRKSIDDYRSIAGMDISGNPGITATLYNLGNTRKRAAALAAKNRGAAQPVWPEENYYGWLINDKLSDLKSLL
;
A
#
# COMPACT_ATOMS: atom_id res chain seq x y z
N PHE A 1 19.93 -5.97 -2.27
CA PHE A 1 18.84 -5.03 -2.64
C PHE A 1 19.25 -3.61 -2.28
N TYR A 2 19.05 -2.68 -3.20
CA TYR A 2 19.18 -1.25 -2.87
C TYR A 2 17.94 -0.85 -2.08
N ALA A 3 18.10 -0.75 -0.76
CA ALA A 3 17.01 -0.35 0.15
C ALA A 3 16.50 1.04 -0.23
N GLY A 4 15.20 1.16 -0.43
CA GLY A 4 14.52 2.42 -0.70
C GLY A 4 14.26 2.76 -2.17
N GLN A 5 14.81 2.01 -3.13
CA GLN A 5 14.45 2.18 -4.55
C GLN A 5 13.19 1.40 -4.90
N THR A 6 12.39 1.96 -5.80
CA THR A 6 11.18 1.36 -6.35
C THR A 6 11.35 1.07 -7.83
N PHE A 7 10.66 0.04 -8.32
CA PHE A 7 10.83 -0.48 -9.68
C PHE A 7 9.50 -0.80 -10.34
N GLY A 8 9.52 -0.86 -11.66
CA GLY A 8 8.40 -1.28 -12.48
C GLY A 8 7.23 -0.30 -12.51
N LEU A 9 6.14 -0.70 -13.15
CA LEU A 9 4.94 0.11 -13.32
C LEU A 9 4.32 0.51 -11.98
N GLY A 10 4.28 -0.41 -11.02
CA GLY A 10 3.75 -0.17 -9.67
C GLY A 10 4.67 0.62 -8.76
N GLN A 11 5.92 0.92 -9.16
CA GLN A 11 6.92 1.53 -8.28
C GLN A 11 7.05 0.76 -6.95
N VAL A 12 7.18 -0.55 -7.03
CA VAL A 12 7.24 -1.45 -5.87
C VAL A 12 8.68 -1.56 -5.37
N ASN A 13 8.85 -1.42 -4.07
CA ASN A 13 10.14 -1.66 -3.42
C ASN A 13 10.34 -3.18 -3.23
N PRO A 14 11.54 -3.75 -3.50
CA PRO A 14 11.81 -5.18 -3.35
C PRO A 14 11.51 -5.73 -1.95
N LEU A 15 11.84 -4.99 -0.89
CA LEU A 15 11.56 -5.42 0.48
C LEU A 15 10.06 -5.44 0.76
N THR A 16 9.32 -4.45 0.26
CA THR A 16 7.86 -4.43 0.35
C THR A 16 7.25 -5.61 -0.40
N ALA A 17 7.77 -5.96 -1.59
CA ALA A 17 7.30 -7.13 -2.33
C ALA A 17 7.52 -8.44 -1.53
N LEU A 18 8.67 -8.60 -0.90
CA LEU A 18 8.96 -9.75 -0.04
C LEU A 18 8.02 -9.81 1.17
N GLU A 19 7.78 -8.69 1.85
CA GLU A 19 6.82 -8.62 2.96
C GLU A 19 5.38 -8.97 2.55
N LEU A 20 4.99 -8.62 1.33
CA LEU A 20 3.65 -8.87 0.79
C LEU A 20 3.52 -10.22 0.09
N SER A 21 4.62 -10.95 -0.08
CA SER A 21 4.69 -12.17 -0.88
C SER A 21 3.68 -13.24 -0.45
N ASP A 22 3.50 -13.44 0.86
CA ASP A 22 2.53 -14.39 1.39
C ASP A 22 1.09 -13.99 1.06
N LEU A 23 0.76 -12.72 1.21
CA LEU A 23 -0.57 -12.19 0.88
C LEU A 23 -0.86 -12.31 -0.61
N VAL A 24 0.09 -11.90 -1.46
CA VAL A 24 -0.04 -12.00 -2.91
C VAL A 24 -0.18 -13.47 -3.35
N SER A 25 0.63 -14.37 -2.81
CA SER A 25 0.55 -15.80 -3.13
C SER A 25 -0.81 -16.39 -2.76
N SER A 26 -1.33 -16.08 -1.57
CA SER A 26 -2.61 -16.62 -1.10
C SER A 26 -3.83 -16.07 -1.84
N THR A 27 -3.76 -14.84 -2.36
CA THR A 27 -4.90 -14.16 -3.00
C THR A 27 -4.89 -14.25 -4.52
N SER A 28 -3.71 -14.34 -5.14
CA SER A 28 -3.54 -14.29 -6.60
C SER A 28 -2.95 -15.57 -7.19
N GLY A 29 -2.60 -16.55 -6.37
CA GLY A 29 -1.96 -17.80 -6.84
C GLY A 29 -0.55 -17.63 -7.41
N ILE A 30 0.04 -16.45 -7.27
CA ILE A 30 1.41 -16.14 -7.69
C ILE A 30 2.38 -16.86 -6.73
N PRO A 31 3.41 -17.53 -7.22
CA PRO A 31 4.40 -18.19 -6.35
C PRO A 31 5.03 -17.21 -5.37
N LYS A 32 5.29 -17.66 -4.16
CA LYS A 32 6.01 -16.85 -3.16
C LYS A 32 7.39 -16.45 -3.67
N LEU A 33 7.77 -15.22 -3.36
CA LEU A 33 9.11 -14.72 -3.63
C LEU A 33 10.11 -15.34 -2.65
N ASP A 34 11.30 -15.66 -3.15
CA ASP A 34 12.43 -16.13 -2.33
C ASP A 34 13.37 -14.94 -2.09
N GLU A 35 13.63 -14.61 -0.83
CA GLU A 35 14.56 -13.54 -0.43
C GLU A 35 16.01 -13.79 -0.91
N LYS A 36 16.35 -15.06 -1.21
CA LYS A 36 17.66 -15.46 -1.74
C LYS A 36 17.75 -15.34 -3.26
N ASP A 37 16.62 -15.20 -3.94
CA ASP A 37 16.54 -15.00 -5.40
C ASP A 37 16.24 -13.53 -5.74
N ALA A 38 17.26 -12.69 -5.65
CA ALA A 38 17.11 -11.28 -6.00
C ALA A 38 16.63 -11.08 -7.45
N GLY A 39 17.09 -11.93 -8.39
CA GLY A 39 16.66 -11.86 -9.79
C GLY A 39 15.18 -12.13 -9.96
N GLY A 40 14.65 -13.14 -9.28
CA GLY A 40 13.23 -13.47 -9.25
C GLY A 40 12.37 -12.36 -8.64
N VAL A 41 12.84 -11.73 -7.55
CA VAL A 41 12.15 -10.58 -6.94
C VAL A 41 12.08 -9.41 -7.92
N TYR A 42 13.19 -9.01 -8.55
CA TYR A 42 13.19 -7.93 -9.53
C TYR A 42 12.32 -8.24 -10.74
N LYS A 43 12.37 -9.48 -11.26
CA LYS A 43 11.52 -9.91 -12.36
C LYS A 43 10.03 -9.77 -12.02
N ALA A 44 9.63 -10.15 -10.82
CA ALA A 44 8.23 -10.06 -10.38
C ALA A 44 7.75 -8.60 -10.29
N ILE A 45 8.54 -7.71 -9.67
CA ILE A 45 8.13 -6.29 -9.53
C ILE A 45 8.24 -5.48 -10.82
N MET A 46 9.04 -5.95 -11.79
CA MET A 46 9.15 -5.34 -13.12
C MET A 46 8.08 -5.84 -14.10
N ASP A 47 7.49 -7.00 -13.84
CA ASP A 47 6.37 -7.51 -14.64
C ASP A 47 5.11 -6.68 -14.36
N PRO A 48 4.45 -6.11 -15.38
CA PRO A 48 3.28 -5.24 -15.18
C PRO A 48 2.13 -5.91 -14.43
N ASP A 49 1.82 -7.15 -14.75
CA ASP A 49 0.67 -7.86 -14.16
C ASP A 49 0.97 -8.26 -12.70
N LEU A 50 2.17 -8.79 -12.45
CA LEU A 50 2.59 -9.15 -11.09
C LEU A 50 2.75 -7.90 -10.22
N SER A 51 3.29 -6.82 -10.78
CA SER A 51 3.43 -5.53 -10.09
C SER A 51 2.08 -5.01 -9.57
N LEU A 52 1.01 -5.11 -10.37
CA LEU A 52 -0.34 -4.71 -9.94
C LEU A 52 -0.87 -5.53 -8.76
N ALA A 53 -0.55 -6.82 -8.68
CA ALA A 53 -0.91 -7.66 -7.54
C ALA A 53 -0.24 -7.18 -6.24
N PHE A 54 1.04 -6.77 -6.32
CA PHE A 54 1.74 -6.19 -5.18
C PHE A 54 1.20 -4.81 -4.78
N VAL A 55 0.81 -3.97 -5.75
CA VAL A 55 0.13 -2.69 -5.49
C VAL A 55 -1.18 -2.93 -4.73
N ALA A 56 -2.02 -3.83 -5.22
CA ALA A 56 -3.29 -4.17 -4.58
C ALA A 56 -3.10 -4.73 -3.16
N ALA A 57 -2.12 -5.62 -2.97
CA ALA A 57 -1.77 -6.17 -1.67
C ALA A 57 -1.28 -5.09 -0.68
N SER A 58 -0.48 -4.13 -1.15
CA SER A 58 -0.02 -3.00 -0.33
C SER A 58 -1.18 -2.11 0.12
N ILE A 59 -2.12 -1.80 -0.78
CA ILE A 59 -3.33 -1.02 -0.44
C ILE A 59 -4.18 -1.81 0.57
N ARG A 60 -4.39 -3.10 0.34
CA ARG A 60 -5.14 -3.97 1.25
C ARG A 60 -4.50 -3.99 2.65
N LYS A 61 -3.18 -4.17 2.71
CA LYS A 61 -2.45 -4.13 3.97
C LYS A 61 -2.62 -2.80 4.71
N SER A 62 -2.60 -1.68 3.99
CA SER A 62 -2.84 -0.35 4.59
C SER A 62 -4.21 -0.26 5.23
N ILE A 63 -5.26 -0.75 4.55
CA ILE A 63 -6.63 -0.76 5.05
C ILE A 63 -6.72 -1.64 6.31
N ASP A 64 -6.14 -2.83 6.27
CA ASP A 64 -6.17 -3.78 7.39
C ASP A 64 -5.37 -3.28 8.61
N ASP A 65 -4.22 -2.63 8.39
CA ASP A 65 -3.42 -2.01 9.46
C ASP A 65 -4.23 -0.88 10.15
N TYR A 66 -4.87 0.01 9.39
CA TYR A 66 -5.66 1.09 9.96
C TYR A 66 -6.92 0.61 10.67
N ARG A 67 -7.59 -0.40 10.10
CA ARG A 67 -8.76 -1.00 10.73
C ARG A 67 -8.42 -1.71 12.04
N SER A 68 -7.35 -2.51 12.06
CA SER A 68 -6.98 -3.32 13.23
C SER A 68 -6.29 -2.51 14.32
N ILE A 69 -5.47 -1.50 13.97
CA ILE A 69 -4.63 -0.77 14.93
C ILE A 69 -5.28 0.56 15.33
N ALA A 70 -5.82 1.31 14.37
CA ALA A 70 -6.42 2.62 14.63
C ALA A 70 -7.95 2.59 14.77
N GLY A 71 -8.59 1.45 14.49
CA GLY A 71 -10.05 1.33 14.50
C GLY A 71 -10.74 2.15 13.41
N MET A 72 -10.02 2.46 12.31
CA MET A 72 -10.50 3.32 11.23
C MET A 72 -10.58 2.58 9.91
N ASP A 73 -11.73 2.64 9.26
CA ASP A 73 -11.90 2.11 7.91
C ASP A 73 -11.61 3.19 6.86
N ILE A 74 -10.45 3.09 6.23
CA ILE A 74 -9.99 4.01 5.17
C ILE A 74 -10.30 3.51 3.76
N SER A 75 -10.99 2.38 3.60
CA SER A 75 -11.24 1.76 2.29
C SER A 75 -12.06 2.62 1.33
N GLY A 76 -12.90 3.50 1.87
CA GLY A 76 -13.73 4.42 1.10
C GLY A 76 -13.02 5.69 0.62
N ASN A 77 -11.74 5.89 0.95
CA ASN A 77 -10.99 7.09 0.53
C ASN A 77 -9.74 6.73 -0.27
N PRO A 78 -9.83 6.74 -1.62
CA PRO A 78 -8.70 6.47 -2.50
C PRO A 78 -7.49 7.41 -2.30
N GLY A 79 -7.71 8.65 -1.92
CA GLY A 79 -6.63 9.60 -1.66
C GLY A 79 -5.82 9.24 -0.43
N ILE A 80 -6.47 8.80 0.65
CA ILE A 80 -5.77 8.31 1.85
C ILE A 80 -4.98 7.03 1.51
N THR A 81 -5.59 6.06 0.83
CA THR A 81 -4.89 4.81 0.49
C THR A 81 -3.72 5.05 -0.46
N ALA A 82 -3.85 5.95 -1.43
CA ALA A 82 -2.76 6.37 -2.32
C ALA A 82 -1.64 7.11 -1.56
N THR A 83 -2.00 7.98 -0.62
CA THR A 83 -1.03 8.63 0.27
C THR A 83 -0.21 7.62 1.05
N LEU A 84 -0.87 6.63 1.64
CA LEU A 84 -0.20 5.59 2.41
C LEU A 84 0.65 4.66 1.53
N TYR A 85 0.22 4.40 0.30
CA TYR A 85 1.04 3.69 -0.69
C TYR A 85 2.34 4.45 -0.97
N ASN A 86 2.26 5.75 -1.19
CA ASN A 86 3.42 6.60 -1.44
C ASN A 86 4.36 6.70 -0.22
N LEU A 87 3.80 6.82 0.99
CA LEU A 87 4.59 7.03 2.21
C LEU A 87 5.13 5.74 2.84
N GLY A 88 4.46 4.62 2.65
CA GLY A 88 4.80 3.35 3.29
C GLY A 88 4.66 3.35 4.83
N ASN A 89 5.21 2.32 5.47
CA ASN A 89 5.21 2.17 6.94
C ASN A 89 3.81 2.28 7.57
N THR A 90 2.80 1.69 6.96
CA THR A 90 1.38 1.86 7.31
C THR A 90 1.08 1.44 8.74
N ARG A 91 1.68 0.35 9.21
CA ARG A 91 1.53 -0.14 10.58
C ARG A 91 2.01 0.89 11.62
N LYS A 92 3.18 1.49 11.41
CA LYS A 92 3.72 2.53 12.30
C LYS A 92 2.86 3.78 12.29
N ARG A 93 2.36 4.17 11.10
CA ARG A 93 1.49 5.34 10.94
C ARG A 93 0.13 5.11 11.62
N ALA A 94 -0.47 3.94 11.45
CA ALA A 94 -1.71 3.55 12.12
C ALA A 94 -1.55 3.58 13.65
N ALA A 95 -0.44 3.06 14.18
CA ALA A 95 -0.15 3.09 15.60
C ALA A 95 0.02 4.52 16.15
N ALA A 96 0.71 5.40 15.40
CA ALA A 96 0.87 6.81 15.77
C ALA A 96 -0.48 7.54 15.79
N LEU A 97 -1.34 7.28 14.78
CA LEU A 97 -2.69 7.84 14.73
C LEU A 97 -3.57 7.33 15.88
N ALA A 98 -3.53 6.04 16.17
CA ALA A 98 -4.23 5.45 17.31
C ALA A 98 -3.83 6.10 18.63
N ALA A 99 -2.52 6.34 18.83
CA ALA A 99 -2.02 7.03 20.01
C ALA A 99 -2.51 8.49 20.09
N LYS A 100 -2.52 9.20 18.96
CA LYS A 100 -3.03 10.58 18.87
C LYS A 100 -4.53 10.66 19.19
N ASN A 101 -5.30 9.66 18.76
CA ASN A 101 -6.75 9.61 18.94
C ASN A 101 -7.18 9.05 20.30
N ARG A 102 -6.26 8.56 21.12
CA ARG A 102 -6.59 8.00 22.44
C ARG A 102 -7.18 9.08 23.35
N GLY A 103 -8.44 8.90 23.72
CA GLY A 103 -9.17 9.85 24.58
C GLY A 103 -9.62 11.15 23.88
N ALA A 104 -9.45 11.25 22.57
CA ALA A 104 -9.94 12.39 21.82
C ALA A 104 -11.47 12.35 21.68
N ALA A 105 -12.14 13.45 21.92
CA ALA A 105 -13.60 13.58 21.73
C ALA A 105 -14.00 13.39 20.25
N GLN A 106 -13.15 13.82 19.35
CA GLN A 106 -13.30 13.61 17.90
C GLN A 106 -12.00 13.02 17.33
N PRO A 107 -12.06 11.83 16.72
CA PRO A 107 -10.86 11.24 16.13
C PRO A 107 -10.39 12.03 14.91
N VAL A 108 -9.09 12.24 14.84
CA VAL A 108 -8.42 12.84 13.68
C VAL A 108 -8.22 11.74 12.63
N TRP A 109 -8.52 12.06 11.39
CA TRP A 109 -8.31 11.18 10.25
C TRP A 109 -6.89 11.34 9.67
N PRO A 110 -6.40 10.34 8.93
CA PRO A 110 -5.16 10.50 8.15
C PRO A 110 -5.31 11.65 7.15
N GLU A 111 -4.26 12.45 7.02
CA GLU A 111 -4.21 13.52 6.03
C GLU A 111 -3.70 13.00 4.69
N GLU A 112 -4.25 13.54 3.61
CA GLU A 112 -3.75 13.28 2.27
C GLU A 112 -2.51 14.14 2.00
N ASN A 113 -1.49 13.54 1.38
CA ASN A 113 -0.43 14.32 0.76
C ASN A 113 -0.84 14.74 -0.67
N TYR A 114 0.03 15.45 -1.37
CA TYR A 114 -0.24 15.88 -2.75
C TYR A 114 -0.57 14.70 -3.68
N TYR A 115 0.08 13.57 -3.50
CA TYR A 115 -0.16 12.35 -4.29
C TYR A 115 -1.59 11.82 -4.12
N GLY A 116 -2.05 11.72 -2.87
CA GLY A 116 -3.41 11.28 -2.56
C GLY A 116 -4.46 12.30 -2.98
N TRP A 117 -4.19 13.58 -2.76
CA TRP A 117 -5.06 14.65 -3.24
C TRP A 117 -5.26 14.58 -4.76
N LEU A 118 -4.19 14.36 -5.53
CA LEU A 118 -4.29 14.25 -7.00
C LEU A 118 -5.16 13.06 -7.43
N ILE A 119 -5.06 11.92 -6.74
CA ILE A 119 -5.90 10.75 -7.03
C ILE A 119 -7.37 11.07 -6.79
N ASN A 120 -7.71 11.73 -5.68
CA ASN A 120 -9.10 12.13 -5.40
C ASN A 120 -9.61 13.18 -6.39
N ASP A 121 -8.79 14.17 -6.76
CA ASP A 121 -9.14 15.19 -7.75
C ASP A 121 -9.45 14.58 -9.13
N LYS A 122 -8.71 13.55 -9.53
CA LYS A 122 -8.88 12.86 -10.82
C LYS A 122 -9.74 11.59 -10.76
N LEU A 123 -10.38 11.31 -9.63
CA LEU A 123 -11.09 10.04 -9.44
C LEU A 123 -12.22 9.81 -10.44
N SER A 124 -12.98 10.86 -10.77
CA SER A 124 -14.07 10.77 -11.76
C SER A 124 -13.53 10.49 -13.16
N ASP A 125 -12.44 11.16 -13.55
CA ASP A 125 -11.78 10.97 -14.83
C ASP A 125 -11.25 9.54 -14.95
N LEU A 126 -10.57 9.05 -13.90
CA LEU A 126 -10.05 7.68 -13.84
C LEU A 126 -11.16 6.63 -13.95
N LYS A 127 -12.28 6.83 -13.26
CA LYS A 127 -13.44 5.91 -13.33
C LYS A 127 -14.09 5.88 -14.71
N SER A 128 -14.01 6.97 -15.47
CA SER A 128 -14.55 7.02 -16.83
C SER A 128 -13.74 6.21 -17.85
N LEU A 129 -12.51 5.80 -17.48
CA LEU A 129 -11.63 4.98 -18.32
C LEU A 129 -11.89 3.46 -18.15
N LEU A 130 -12.66 3.05 -17.14
CA LEU A 130 -13.02 1.66 -16.86
C LEU A 130 -14.37 1.28 -17.43
#